data_105b7657f40d5d3e7db36a25ed7d9d9e
#
_entry.id   105b7657f40d5d3e7db36a25ed7d9d9e
#
_cell.length_a   1.000
_cell.length_b   1.000
_cell.length_c   1.000
_cell.angle_alpha   90.00
_cell.angle_beta   90.00
_cell.angle_gamma   90.00
#
_symmetry.space_group_name_H-M   'P 1'
#
loop_
_entity.id
_entity.type
_entity.pdbx_description
1 polymer ?
#
loop_
_entity_poly.entity_id
_entity_poly.type
_entity_poly.pdbx_seq_one_letter_code
_entity_poly.pdbx_strand_id
1 'polypeptide(L)'
;MNNENNQENSRDPFGRDNERSSFSGKLGYVLAVAGSAVGLGNIWRFPYLAAKYGGGIFLLVYLILMLTFGYVLIVSETTLGRLTRKSPVGAFGKFGKSLPFKIGGWVNAIIPMLIIPYYSVIGGWVFKYLFEYLRGSTDALAEDSYFTGFITAGASVEVWFLIFTLVVLLIIVAGVEHGIEKVSKMMMPVLVILAVVVSIYSVTRPGALEGVKYFLIPNFDNFSWMTIVAAMGQMFYSLSIAMGILYTYGSYMKKDVDIEQSTSQIEVFDTAIAFLAGLMIIPAVFSFFDGDPEKLKAGPSLMFITLPKVFASMGMGRIIGIVFFLLVLLAALTSAISLAESCVSTIEDQLGWKRNIASVVIGIIIVILGSFSALGFGMLDFVQILGMSILDFFDFLTNSLMMPIAALSTCILIVYVVGVDKIVEEVETSSKFKRKGIYKFFIKYLAPICILVILVSSIASVFGLINF
;
A
#
# COMPACT_ATOMS: atom_id res chain seq x y z
N MET A 1 -44.40 -35.73 -14.99
CA MET A 1 -43.34 -36.06 -15.96
C MET A 1 -42.46 -34.85 -16.12
N ASN A 2 -41.34 -34.94 -15.46
CA ASN A 2 -40.01 -34.40 -15.69
C ASN A 2 -39.85 -33.03 -16.38
N ASN A 3 -39.56 -32.02 -15.59
CA ASN A 3 -38.69 -30.91 -15.98
C ASN A 3 -37.38 -31.03 -15.15
N GLU A 4 -36.44 -31.80 -15.66
CA GLU A 4 -35.10 -31.90 -15.18
C GLU A 4 -34.25 -30.78 -15.80
N ASN A 5 -33.63 -30.00 -14.91
CA ASN A 5 -32.28 -29.49 -14.94
C ASN A 5 -31.65 -29.08 -16.28
N ASN A 6 -31.63 -27.80 -16.56
CA ASN A 6 -30.55 -27.18 -17.32
C ASN A 6 -29.76 -26.20 -16.41
N GLN A 7 -29.02 -26.76 -15.45
CA GLN A 7 -27.80 -26.12 -14.94
C GLN A 7 -26.70 -26.51 -15.93
N GLU A 8 -26.50 -25.71 -16.96
CA GLU A 8 -25.24 -25.77 -17.73
C GLU A 8 -24.08 -25.37 -16.83
N ASN A 9 -23.43 -26.39 -16.28
CA ASN A 9 -22.10 -26.34 -15.72
C ASN A 9 -21.16 -25.72 -16.75
N SER A 10 -20.80 -24.47 -16.56
CA SER A 10 -19.62 -23.86 -17.21
C SER A 10 -18.36 -24.50 -16.62
N ARG A 11 -18.03 -25.71 -17.05
CA ARG A 11 -16.77 -26.37 -16.76
C ARG A 11 -15.65 -25.54 -17.38
N ASP A 12 -14.72 -25.10 -16.51
CA ASP A 12 -13.43 -24.55 -16.93
C ASP A 12 -12.79 -25.53 -17.93
N PRO A 13 -12.23 -25.07 -19.07
CA PRO A 13 -11.59 -25.92 -20.08
C PRO A 13 -10.50 -26.85 -19.55
N PHE A 14 -10.02 -26.64 -18.32
CA PHE A 14 -8.99 -27.45 -17.66
C PHE A 14 -9.53 -28.41 -16.58
N GLY A 15 -10.83 -28.51 -16.39
CA GLY A 15 -11.49 -29.58 -15.61
C GLY A 15 -11.09 -29.65 -14.11
N ARG A 16 -10.72 -28.55 -13.48
CA ARG A 16 -10.35 -28.48 -12.06
C ARG A 16 -11.37 -27.66 -11.31
N ASP A 17 -12.19 -28.32 -10.49
CA ASP A 17 -12.95 -27.72 -9.39
C ASP A 17 -11.96 -27.28 -8.29
N ASN A 18 -11.12 -26.30 -8.57
CA ASN A 18 -10.40 -25.58 -7.52
C ASN A 18 -11.35 -24.50 -7.02
N GLU A 19 -12.06 -24.77 -5.94
CA GLU A 19 -12.81 -23.74 -5.23
C GLU A 19 -11.88 -22.58 -4.93
N ARG A 20 -12.20 -21.38 -5.46
CA ARG A 20 -11.45 -20.16 -5.19
C ARG A 20 -11.40 -19.93 -3.68
N SER A 21 -10.22 -19.72 -3.12
CA SER A 21 -10.04 -19.33 -1.70
C SER A 21 -11.00 -18.21 -1.33
N SER A 22 -11.52 -18.22 -0.12
CA SER A 22 -12.45 -17.17 0.35
C SER A 22 -12.10 -16.75 1.77
N PHE A 23 -12.40 -15.49 2.11
CA PHE A 23 -12.37 -15.02 3.49
C PHE A 23 -13.52 -15.66 4.28
N SER A 24 -13.32 -15.85 5.60
CA SER A 24 -14.35 -16.41 6.48
C SER A 24 -15.62 -15.54 6.52
N GLY A 25 -15.46 -14.22 6.37
CA GLY A 25 -16.56 -13.26 6.34
C GLY A 25 -16.07 -11.82 6.18
N LYS A 26 -16.98 -10.86 6.39
CA LYS A 26 -16.73 -9.43 6.22
C LYS A 26 -15.52 -8.91 7.01
N LEU A 27 -15.41 -9.28 8.30
CA LEU A 27 -14.32 -8.79 9.16
C LEU A 27 -12.95 -9.24 8.63
N GLY A 28 -12.83 -10.51 8.18
CA GLY A 28 -11.62 -11.03 7.58
C GLY A 28 -11.20 -10.25 6.35
N TYR A 29 -12.14 -9.99 5.43
CA TYR A 29 -11.91 -9.18 4.25
C TYR A 29 -11.46 -7.75 4.61
N VAL A 30 -12.23 -7.05 5.47
CA VAL A 30 -11.94 -5.65 5.84
C VAL A 30 -10.58 -5.52 6.48
N LEU A 31 -10.22 -6.38 7.43
CA LEU A 31 -8.93 -6.30 8.12
C LEU A 31 -7.75 -6.70 7.21
N ALA A 32 -7.96 -7.61 6.26
CA ALA A 32 -6.93 -7.95 5.28
C ALA A 32 -6.67 -6.78 4.32
N VAL A 33 -7.73 -6.16 3.76
CA VAL A 33 -7.58 -4.99 2.86
C VAL A 33 -7.09 -3.76 3.61
N ALA A 34 -7.62 -3.48 4.81
CA ALA A 34 -7.13 -2.40 5.65
C ALA A 34 -5.64 -2.61 6.02
N GLY A 35 -5.23 -3.86 6.33
CA GLY A 35 -3.82 -4.19 6.56
C GLY A 35 -2.94 -4.01 5.32
N SER A 36 -3.50 -4.21 4.12
CA SER A 36 -2.79 -3.87 2.87
C SER A 36 -2.65 -2.37 2.68
N ALA A 37 -3.71 -1.61 2.96
CA ALA A 37 -3.73 -0.16 2.82
C ALA A 37 -2.82 0.52 3.87
N VAL A 38 -2.88 0.06 5.12
CA VAL A 38 -2.05 0.58 6.22
C VAL A 38 -0.62 0.03 6.11
N GLY A 39 0.26 0.78 5.48
CA GLY A 39 1.64 0.38 5.22
C GLY A 39 2.66 1.47 5.53
N LEU A 40 3.85 1.29 4.97
CA LEU A 40 4.93 2.27 5.09
C LEU A 40 4.52 3.65 4.53
N GLY A 41 3.64 3.68 3.54
CA GLY A 41 3.11 4.91 2.96
C GLY A 41 2.39 5.82 3.95
N ASN A 42 1.62 5.26 4.89
CA ASN A 42 0.93 6.03 5.92
C ASN A 42 1.90 6.53 6.99
N ILE A 43 2.95 5.76 7.30
CA ILE A 43 3.80 6.03 8.46
C ILE A 43 4.92 7.01 8.13
N TRP A 44 5.55 6.94 6.95
CA TRP A 44 6.62 7.89 6.64
C TRP A 44 6.28 8.88 5.53
N ARG A 45 5.63 8.40 4.42
CA ARG A 45 5.38 9.24 3.25
C ARG A 45 4.29 10.27 3.52
N PHE A 46 3.21 9.87 4.16
CA PHE A 46 2.10 10.78 4.48
C PHE A 46 2.54 11.94 5.39
N PRO A 47 3.23 11.72 6.56
CA PRO A 47 3.67 12.82 7.40
C PRO A 47 4.64 13.77 6.71
N TYR A 48 5.56 13.22 5.91
CA TYR A 48 6.48 14.03 5.12
C TYR A 48 5.74 14.92 4.11
N LEU A 49 4.83 14.33 3.32
CA LEU A 49 4.06 15.10 2.33
C LEU A 49 3.14 16.12 3.01
N ALA A 50 2.51 15.76 4.12
CA ALA A 50 1.70 16.69 4.89
C ALA A 50 2.53 17.89 5.35
N ALA A 51 3.73 17.67 5.90
CA ALA A 51 4.60 18.76 6.32
C ALA A 51 5.10 19.62 5.15
N LYS A 52 5.48 19.00 4.04
CA LYS A 52 6.00 19.70 2.86
C LYS A 52 4.93 20.52 2.13
N TYR A 53 3.68 20.04 2.09
CA TYR A 53 2.61 20.62 1.27
C TYR A 53 1.52 21.29 2.10
N GLY A 54 1.86 21.87 3.26
CA GLY A 54 1.04 22.81 3.99
C GLY A 54 0.25 22.27 5.19
N GLY A 55 0.65 21.13 5.74
CA GLY A 55 0.07 20.61 6.98
C GLY A 55 -1.42 20.32 6.89
N GLY A 56 -2.23 21.08 7.62
CA GLY A 56 -3.68 20.89 7.70
C GLY A 56 -4.41 21.07 6.36
N ILE A 57 -3.91 21.90 5.44
CA ILE A 57 -4.52 22.02 4.12
C ILE A 57 -4.27 20.76 3.27
N PHE A 58 -3.09 20.14 3.39
CA PHE A 58 -2.82 18.85 2.77
C PHE A 58 -3.75 17.77 3.31
N LEU A 59 -3.92 17.70 4.65
CA LEU A 59 -4.82 16.77 5.30
C LEU A 59 -6.27 16.94 4.79
N LEU A 60 -6.75 18.18 4.67
CA LEU A 60 -8.10 18.46 4.17
C LEU A 60 -8.27 17.98 2.72
N VAL A 61 -7.32 18.28 1.84
CA VAL A 61 -7.34 17.83 0.43
C VAL A 61 -7.29 16.31 0.37
N TYR A 62 -6.42 15.67 1.16
CA TYR A 62 -6.32 14.22 1.23
C TYR A 62 -7.65 13.56 1.64
N LEU A 63 -8.33 14.09 2.67
CA LEU A 63 -9.64 13.58 3.11
C LEU A 63 -10.70 13.70 2.03
N ILE A 64 -10.76 14.82 1.31
CA ILE A 64 -11.71 15.00 0.20
C ILE A 64 -11.44 13.97 -0.91
N LEU A 65 -10.19 13.79 -1.29
CA LEU A 65 -9.79 12.82 -2.32
C LEU A 65 -10.05 11.39 -1.90
N MET A 66 -9.81 11.05 -0.63
CA MET A 66 -10.08 9.73 -0.07
C MET A 66 -11.57 9.37 -0.19
N LEU A 67 -12.46 10.26 0.29
CA LEU A 67 -13.91 10.05 0.30
C LEU A 67 -14.56 10.06 -1.09
N THR A 68 -13.87 10.54 -2.10
CA THR A 68 -14.38 10.67 -3.47
C THR A 68 -13.65 9.74 -4.42
N PHE A 69 -12.43 10.07 -4.77
CA PHE A 69 -11.65 9.39 -5.80
C PHE A 69 -11.13 8.02 -5.31
N GLY A 70 -10.60 7.93 -4.08
CA GLY A 70 -10.14 6.69 -3.47
C GLY A 70 -11.26 5.66 -3.35
N TYR A 71 -12.40 6.11 -2.83
CA TYR A 71 -13.63 5.31 -2.73
C TYR A 71 -14.02 4.66 -4.06
N VAL A 72 -14.05 5.45 -5.12
CA VAL A 72 -14.49 4.99 -6.44
C VAL A 72 -13.58 3.88 -6.98
N LEU A 73 -12.27 4.01 -6.81
CA LEU A 73 -11.32 3.02 -7.30
C LEU A 73 -11.32 1.74 -6.44
N ILE A 74 -11.44 1.84 -5.12
CA ILE A 74 -11.58 0.65 -4.25
C ILE A 74 -12.84 -0.13 -4.63
N VAL A 75 -13.99 0.54 -4.76
CA VAL A 75 -15.24 -0.12 -5.19
C VAL A 75 -15.07 -0.77 -6.55
N SER A 76 -14.43 -0.09 -7.50
CA SER A 76 -14.21 -0.56 -8.87
C SER A 76 -13.42 -1.86 -8.92
N GLU A 77 -12.24 -1.88 -8.34
CA GLU A 77 -11.35 -3.05 -8.39
C GLU A 77 -11.89 -4.22 -7.57
N THR A 78 -12.41 -3.94 -6.36
CA THR A 78 -13.05 -4.96 -5.52
C THR A 78 -14.24 -5.61 -6.21
N THR A 79 -15.10 -4.79 -6.84
CA THR A 79 -16.28 -5.31 -7.54
C THR A 79 -15.89 -6.13 -8.75
N LEU A 80 -14.89 -5.71 -9.55
CA LEU A 80 -14.38 -6.50 -10.67
C LEU A 80 -13.79 -7.83 -10.19
N GLY A 81 -13.05 -7.84 -9.09
CA GLY A 81 -12.54 -9.05 -8.46
C GLY A 81 -13.67 -9.99 -8.05
N ARG A 82 -14.69 -9.50 -7.33
CA ARG A 82 -15.85 -10.29 -6.88
C ARG A 82 -16.68 -10.82 -8.04
N LEU A 83 -16.95 -9.98 -9.04
CA LEU A 83 -17.75 -10.33 -10.22
C LEU A 83 -17.08 -11.42 -11.07
N THR A 84 -15.76 -11.38 -11.18
CA THR A 84 -15.01 -12.29 -12.05
C THR A 84 -14.50 -13.53 -11.33
N ARG A 85 -14.32 -13.46 -10.00
CA ARG A 85 -13.67 -14.47 -9.16
C ARG A 85 -12.25 -14.80 -9.62
N LYS A 86 -11.52 -13.79 -10.16
CA LYS A 86 -10.20 -13.92 -10.73
C LYS A 86 -9.27 -12.80 -10.28
N SER A 87 -7.96 -13.06 -10.34
CA SER A 87 -6.89 -12.06 -10.25
C SER A 87 -6.96 -11.08 -11.43
N PRO A 88 -6.20 -9.95 -11.43
CA PRO A 88 -6.32 -8.92 -12.45
C PRO A 88 -6.30 -9.43 -13.89
N VAL A 89 -5.35 -10.30 -14.23
CA VAL A 89 -5.22 -10.84 -15.60
C VAL A 89 -6.45 -11.61 -16.02
N GLY A 90 -6.96 -12.48 -15.14
CA GLY A 90 -8.17 -13.24 -15.37
C GLY A 90 -9.42 -12.36 -15.40
N ALA A 91 -9.48 -11.32 -14.57
CA ALA A 91 -10.57 -10.36 -14.54
C ALA A 91 -10.72 -9.62 -15.88
N PHE A 92 -9.64 -9.05 -16.39
CA PHE A 92 -9.62 -8.41 -17.70
C PHE A 92 -9.94 -9.41 -18.83
N GLY A 93 -9.33 -10.61 -18.79
CA GLY A 93 -9.51 -11.66 -19.78
C GLY A 93 -10.94 -12.18 -19.91
N LYS A 94 -11.76 -12.01 -18.84
CA LYS A 94 -13.20 -12.40 -18.87
C LYS A 94 -14.04 -11.48 -19.78
N PHE A 95 -13.60 -10.24 -19.98
CA PHE A 95 -14.32 -9.25 -20.80
C PHE A 95 -13.77 -9.11 -22.21
N GLY A 96 -12.56 -9.60 -22.49
CA GLY A 96 -11.99 -9.59 -23.83
C GLY A 96 -10.66 -10.32 -23.93
N LYS A 97 -10.36 -10.85 -25.14
CA LYS A 97 -9.12 -11.59 -25.43
C LYS A 97 -8.12 -10.79 -26.27
N SER A 98 -8.48 -9.58 -26.71
CA SER A 98 -7.62 -8.74 -27.53
C SER A 98 -6.44 -8.17 -26.71
N LEU A 99 -5.43 -7.66 -27.43
CA LEU A 99 -4.19 -7.17 -26.80
C LEU A 99 -4.40 -6.12 -25.68
N PRO A 100 -5.30 -5.11 -25.81
CA PRO A 100 -5.54 -4.14 -24.73
C PRO A 100 -5.98 -4.77 -23.41
N PHE A 101 -6.85 -5.80 -23.44
CA PHE A 101 -7.25 -6.51 -22.23
C PHE A 101 -6.10 -7.26 -21.58
N LYS A 102 -5.25 -7.90 -22.39
CA LYS A 102 -4.05 -8.58 -21.89
C LYS A 102 -3.10 -7.57 -21.23
N ILE A 103 -2.81 -6.45 -21.90
CA ILE A 103 -1.94 -5.40 -21.36
C ILE A 103 -2.51 -4.86 -20.05
N GLY A 104 -3.79 -4.46 -20.00
CA GLY A 104 -4.41 -3.93 -18.79
C GLY A 104 -4.36 -4.89 -17.61
N GLY A 105 -4.66 -6.18 -17.83
CA GLY A 105 -4.57 -7.21 -16.80
C GLY A 105 -3.13 -7.44 -16.31
N TRP A 106 -2.17 -7.57 -17.23
CA TRP A 106 -0.76 -7.83 -16.89
C TRP A 106 -0.08 -6.63 -16.22
N VAL A 107 -0.38 -5.40 -16.62
CA VAL A 107 0.15 -4.21 -15.93
C VAL A 107 -0.25 -4.23 -14.46
N ASN A 108 -1.54 -4.46 -14.14
CA ASN A 108 -2.01 -4.59 -12.77
C ASN A 108 -1.35 -5.75 -12.00
N ALA A 109 -0.98 -6.84 -12.68
CA ALA A 109 -0.37 -8.02 -12.06
C ALA A 109 1.17 -7.90 -11.88
N ILE A 110 1.85 -7.20 -12.78
CA ILE A 110 3.31 -7.02 -12.72
C ILE A 110 3.70 -6.01 -11.64
N ILE A 111 2.88 -5.00 -11.40
CA ILE A 111 3.16 -3.97 -10.38
C ILE A 111 3.52 -4.59 -9.02
N PRO A 112 2.70 -5.45 -8.39
CA PRO A 112 3.07 -6.04 -7.11
C PRO A 112 4.30 -6.96 -7.22
N MET A 113 4.57 -7.59 -8.38
CA MET A 113 5.77 -8.40 -8.60
C MET A 113 7.06 -7.57 -8.60
N LEU A 114 6.98 -6.29 -8.98
CA LEU A 114 8.11 -5.36 -8.93
C LEU A 114 8.21 -4.63 -7.57
N ILE A 115 7.09 -4.38 -6.90
CA ILE A 115 7.07 -3.70 -5.60
C ILE A 115 7.59 -4.61 -4.48
N ILE A 116 7.08 -5.83 -4.38
CA ILE A 116 7.38 -6.71 -3.23
C ILE A 116 8.88 -6.97 -3.01
N PRO A 117 9.75 -7.09 -4.04
CA PRO A 117 11.18 -7.22 -3.85
C PRO A 117 11.80 -6.06 -3.07
N TYR A 118 11.68 -4.82 -3.55
CA TYR A 118 12.27 -3.66 -2.87
C TYR A 118 11.55 -3.31 -1.56
N TYR A 119 10.25 -3.55 -1.48
CA TYR A 119 9.47 -3.37 -0.26
C TYR A 119 9.96 -4.30 0.85
N SER A 120 10.34 -5.54 0.52
CA SER A 120 10.90 -6.50 1.46
C SER A 120 12.29 -6.08 1.96
N VAL A 121 13.09 -5.40 1.14
CA VAL A 121 14.37 -4.80 1.59
C VAL A 121 14.12 -3.76 2.67
N ILE A 122 13.16 -2.86 2.45
CA ILE A 122 12.78 -1.84 3.44
C ILE A 122 12.21 -2.50 4.70
N GLY A 123 11.38 -3.54 4.54
CA GLY A 123 10.90 -4.36 5.66
C GLY A 123 12.04 -4.98 6.49
N GLY A 124 13.10 -5.42 5.82
CA GLY A 124 14.34 -5.88 6.46
C GLY A 124 15.04 -4.79 7.27
N TRP A 125 15.07 -3.55 6.77
CA TRP A 125 15.62 -2.40 7.51
C TRP A 125 14.82 -2.12 8.78
N VAL A 126 13.50 -2.18 8.70
CA VAL A 126 12.61 -2.03 9.86
C VAL A 126 12.88 -3.13 10.90
N PHE A 127 13.04 -4.38 10.45
CA PHE A 127 13.35 -5.51 11.32
C PHE A 127 14.68 -5.31 12.05
N LYS A 128 15.72 -4.87 11.33
CA LYS A 128 17.04 -4.53 11.88
C LYS A 128 16.93 -3.47 12.98
N TYR A 129 16.21 -2.39 12.72
CA TYR A 129 16.07 -1.28 13.68
C TYR A 129 15.30 -1.73 14.93
N LEU A 130 14.22 -2.50 14.78
CA LEU A 130 13.53 -3.09 15.94
C LEU A 130 14.47 -3.95 16.78
N PHE A 131 15.26 -4.80 16.15
CA PHE A 131 16.22 -5.66 16.82
C PHE A 131 17.27 -4.86 17.61
N GLU A 132 17.80 -3.78 17.02
CA GLU A 132 18.78 -2.93 17.70
C GLU A 132 18.17 -2.16 18.89
N TYR A 133 16.95 -1.65 18.77
CA TYR A 133 16.24 -1.06 19.92
C TYR A 133 16.03 -2.07 21.05
N LEU A 134 15.69 -3.32 20.72
CA LEU A 134 15.56 -4.40 21.71
C LEU A 134 16.90 -4.68 22.40
N ARG A 135 18.02 -4.61 21.67
CA ARG A 135 19.37 -4.76 22.24
C ARG A 135 19.82 -3.58 23.09
N GLY A 136 19.17 -2.41 22.94
CA GLY A 136 19.53 -1.19 23.67
C GLY A 136 20.52 -0.28 22.94
N SER A 137 20.71 -0.45 21.63
CA SER A 137 21.62 0.36 20.81
C SER A 137 21.05 1.73 20.44
N THR A 138 20.28 2.38 21.32
CA THR A 138 19.53 3.61 21.03
C THR A 138 20.45 4.74 20.55
N ASP A 139 21.58 4.96 21.21
CA ASP A 139 22.52 6.03 20.89
C ASP A 139 23.22 5.79 19.54
N ALA A 140 23.60 4.55 19.26
CA ALA A 140 24.19 4.18 17.97
C ALA A 140 23.22 4.41 16.81
N LEU A 141 21.93 4.09 16.99
CA LEU A 141 20.89 4.33 15.97
C LEU A 141 20.66 5.82 15.68
N ALA A 142 21.00 6.71 16.62
CA ALA A 142 20.87 8.15 16.47
C ALA A 142 22.04 8.79 15.70
N GLU A 143 23.11 8.05 15.42
CA GLU A 143 24.23 8.53 14.63
C GLU A 143 23.85 8.67 13.15
N ASP A 144 24.24 9.77 12.50
CA ASP A 144 23.97 10.03 11.08
C ASP A 144 24.52 8.95 10.14
N SER A 145 25.66 8.37 10.51
CA SER A 145 26.37 7.36 9.73
C SER A 145 25.79 5.95 9.85
N TYR A 146 24.97 5.69 10.89
CA TYR A 146 24.50 4.33 11.18
C TYR A 146 23.67 3.74 10.05
N PHE A 147 22.66 4.47 9.59
CA PHE A 147 21.78 3.99 8.50
C PHE A 147 22.56 3.80 7.20
N THR A 148 23.37 4.81 6.83
CA THR A 148 24.18 4.74 5.60
C THR A 148 25.19 3.59 5.66
N GLY A 149 25.87 3.41 6.80
CA GLY A 149 26.77 2.29 7.01
C GLY A 149 26.07 0.93 6.96
N PHE A 150 24.83 0.84 7.45
CA PHE A 150 24.05 -0.39 7.39
C PHE A 150 23.63 -0.74 5.97
N ILE A 151 23.03 0.19 5.20
CA ILE A 151 22.54 -0.09 3.84
C ILE A 151 23.63 -0.37 2.83
N THR A 152 24.88 0.08 3.11
CA THR A 152 26.06 -0.23 2.29
C THR A 152 26.75 -1.53 2.70
N ALA A 153 26.42 -2.11 3.86
CA ALA A 153 27.04 -3.33 4.40
C ALA A 153 26.40 -4.60 3.80
N GLY A 154 26.65 -4.88 2.53
CA GLY A 154 26.04 -5.90 1.70
C GLY A 154 25.48 -7.15 2.43
N ALA A 155 26.34 -7.92 3.12
CA ALA A 155 25.88 -9.15 3.81
C ALA A 155 24.86 -8.87 4.94
N SER A 156 25.00 -7.77 5.67
CA SER A 156 24.07 -7.44 6.76
C SER A 156 22.67 -7.10 6.22
N VAL A 157 22.60 -6.30 5.15
CA VAL A 157 21.32 -5.93 4.52
C VAL A 157 20.60 -7.16 3.98
N GLU A 158 21.35 -8.05 3.29
CA GLU A 158 20.81 -9.29 2.74
C GLU A 158 20.19 -10.19 3.82
N VAL A 159 20.85 -10.37 4.95
CA VAL A 159 20.33 -11.22 6.03
C VAL A 159 18.98 -10.70 6.53
N TRP A 160 18.85 -9.41 6.80
CA TRP A 160 17.59 -8.84 7.30
C TRP A 160 16.48 -8.83 6.24
N PHE A 161 16.82 -8.59 5.00
CA PHE A 161 15.91 -8.72 3.86
C PHE A 161 15.38 -10.15 3.74
N LEU A 162 16.26 -11.17 3.81
CA LEU A 162 15.88 -12.57 3.71
C LEU A 162 15.01 -13.02 4.90
N ILE A 163 15.29 -12.54 6.13
CA ILE A 163 14.46 -12.81 7.30
C ILE A 163 13.04 -12.26 7.09
N PHE A 164 12.91 -11.02 6.64
CA PHE A 164 11.60 -10.42 6.39
C PHE A 164 10.85 -11.19 5.29
N THR A 165 11.51 -11.49 4.18
CA THR A 165 10.95 -12.25 3.06
C THR A 165 10.48 -13.63 3.50
N LEU A 166 11.28 -14.35 4.32
CA LEU A 166 10.90 -15.65 4.85
C LEU A 166 9.61 -15.59 5.67
N VAL A 167 9.48 -14.59 6.56
CA VAL A 167 8.26 -14.40 7.36
C VAL A 167 7.04 -14.19 6.45
N VAL A 168 7.15 -13.34 5.43
CA VAL A 168 6.07 -13.12 4.44
C VAL A 168 5.70 -14.42 3.74
N LEU A 169 6.66 -15.17 3.24
CA LEU A 169 6.41 -16.42 2.50
C LEU A 169 5.77 -17.50 3.38
N LEU A 170 6.17 -17.63 4.64
CA LEU A 170 5.55 -18.58 5.59
C LEU A 170 4.05 -18.28 5.78
N ILE A 171 3.68 -17.00 5.85
CA ILE A 171 2.28 -16.60 6.02
C ILE A 171 1.50 -16.89 4.73
N ILE A 172 2.08 -16.59 3.55
CA ILE A 172 1.43 -16.83 2.26
C ILE A 172 1.18 -18.31 2.02
N VAL A 173 2.14 -19.18 2.31
CA VAL A 173 1.98 -20.64 2.16
C VAL A 173 0.86 -21.18 3.06
N ALA A 174 0.63 -20.59 4.22
CA ALA A 174 -0.47 -20.98 5.13
C ALA A 174 -1.88 -20.68 4.55
N GLY A 175 -1.98 -19.92 3.47
CA GLY A 175 -3.23 -19.68 2.72
C GLY A 175 -3.99 -18.44 3.18
N VAL A 176 -5.17 -18.23 2.56
CA VAL A 176 -5.95 -17.00 2.75
C VAL A 176 -6.56 -16.96 4.17
N GLU A 177 -7.29 -17.99 4.58
CA GLU A 177 -8.01 -18.00 5.85
C GLU A 177 -7.07 -18.19 7.05
N HIS A 178 -6.19 -19.19 6.99
CA HIS A 178 -5.32 -19.56 8.11
C HIS A 178 -4.03 -18.73 8.19
N GLY A 179 -3.58 -18.15 7.08
CA GLY A 179 -2.42 -17.25 7.01
C GLY A 179 -2.84 -15.78 7.04
N ILE A 180 -3.28 -15.26 5.91
CA ILE A 180 -3.51 -13.82 5.69
C ILE A 180 -4.56 -13.25 6.64
N GLU A 181 -5.75 -13.86 6.67
CA GLU A 181 -6.86 -13.38 7.48
C GLU A 181 -6.56 -13.46 8.98
N LYS A 182 -6.02 -14.60 9.45
CA LYS A 182 -5.69 -14.80 10.86
C LYS A 182 -4.62 -13.81 11.32
N VAL A 183 -3.59 -13.61 10.53
CA VAL A 183 -2.50 -12.67 10.82
C VAL A 183 -3.03 -11.23 10.82
N SER A 184 -3.82 -10.83 9.82
CA SER A 184 -4.40 -9.49 9.77
C SER A 184 -5.34 -9.22 10.95
N LYS A 185 -6.16 -10.18 11.36
CA LYS A 185 -7.04 -10.05 12.54
C LYS A 185 -6.26 -9.84 13.84
N MET A 186 -5.06 -10.39 13.96
CA MET A 186 -4.21 -10.20 15.12
C MET A 186 -3.40 -8.90 15.05
N MET A 187 -2.80 -8.61 13.88
CA MET A 187 -1.85 -7.51 13.74
C MET A 187 -2.54 -6.15 13.71
N MET A 188 -3.69 -6.01 13.03
CA MET A 188 -4.35 -4.72 12.87
C MET A 188 -4.79 -4.06 14.18
N PRO A 189 -5.45 -4.75 15.13
CA PRO A 189 -5.78 -4.13 16.43
C PRO A 189 -4.53 -3.72 17.22
N VAL A 190 -3.47 -4.54 17.19
CA VAL A 190 -2.20 -4.22 17.88
C VAL A 190 -1.59 -2.96 17.26
N LEU A 191 -1.52 -2.89 15.92
CA LEU A 191 -1.02 -1.73 15.19
C LEU A 191 -1.76 -0.44 15.57
N VAL A 192 -3.10 -0.47 15.61
CA VAL A 192 -3.91 0.71 16.01
C VAL A 192 -3.59 1.13 17.44
N ILE A 193 -3.49 0.19 18.39
CA ILE A 193 -3.15 0.49 19.78
C ILE A 193 -1.76 1.15 19.87
N LEU A 194 -0.76 0.57 19.18
CA LEU A 194 0.59 1.12 19.17
C LEU A 194 0.63 2.53 18.54
N ALA A 195 -0.13 2.75 17.45
CA ALA A 195 -0.25 4.05 16.81
C ALA A 195 -0.81 5.11 17.76
N VAL A 196 -1.87 4.76 18.51
CA VAL A 196 -2.47 5.66 19.52
C VAL A 196 -1.47 5.96 20.63
N VAL A 197 -0.78 4.96 21.15
CA VAL A 197 0.20 5.12 22.24
C VAL A 197 1.33 6.08 21.82
N VAL A 198 1.92 5.88 20.63
CA VAL A 198 3.01 6.75 20.14
C VAL A 198 2.50 8.14 19.83
N SER A 199 1.29 8.28 19.27
CA SER A 199 0.68 9.61 19.01
C SER A 199 0.46 10.39 20.29
N ILE A 200 -0.13 9.78 21.33
CA ILE A 200 -0.33 10.42 22.64
C ILE A 200 1.03 10.85 23.21
N TYR A 201 2.02 9.97 23.16
CA TYR A 201 3.35 10.32 23.66
C TYR A 201 3.96 11.50 22.89
N SER A 202 3.85 11.53 21.57
CA SER A 202 4.38 12.60 20.73
C SER A 202 3.75 13.95 21.03
N VAL A 203 2.41 14.02 21.08
CA VAL A 203 1.68 15.29 21.29
C VAL A 203 1.86 15.85 22.71
N THR A 204 2.28 15.04 23.67
CA THR A 204 2.55 15.49 25.05
C THR A 204 3.96 16.04 25.25
N ARG A 205 4.80 16.10 24.22
CA ARG A 205 6.16 16.66 24.35
C ARG A 205 6.15 18.18 24.42
N PRO A 206 7.08 18.79 25.16
CA PRO A 206 7.27 20.24 25.13
C PRO A 206 7.50 20.72 23.70
N GLY A 207 6.82 21.79 23.27
CA GLY A 207 6.91 22.32 21.89
C GLY A 207 6.08 21.57 20.84
N ALA A 208 5.52 20.41 21.14
CA ALA A 208 4.73 19.59 20.19
C ALA A 208 3.45 20.28 19.70
N LEU A 209 2.88 21.20 20.49
CA LEU A 209 1.60 21.85 20.20
C LEU A 209 1.61 22.63 18.87
N GLU A 210 2.74 23.23 18.52
CA GLU A 210 2.89 23.94 17.23
C GLU A 210 2.81 22.96 16.05
N GLY A 211 3.45 21.79 16.15
CA GLY A 211 3.33 20.75 15.17
C GLY A 211 1.91 20.19 15.06
N VAL A 212 1.19 20.03 16.18
CA VAL A 212 -0.23 19.66 16.19
C VAL A 212 -1.08 20.69 15.46
N LYS A 213 -0.90 21.98 15.77
CA LYS A 213 -1.62 23.07 15.09
C LYS A 213 -1.31 23.11 13.61
N TYR A 214 -0.05 23.00 13.23
CA TYR A 214 0.38 22.97 11.84
C TYR A 214 -0.28 21.83 11.06
N PHE A 215 -0.36 20.65 11.65
CA PHE A 215 -0.93 19.46 11.00
C PHE A 215 -2.46 19.48 10.95
N LEU A 216 -3.16 20.05 11.95
CA LEU A 216 -4.60 19.97 12.04
C LEU A 216 -5.34 21.20 11.50
N ILE A 217 -4.73 22.38 11.56
CA ILE A 217 -5.41 23.62 11.18
C ILE A 217 -5.11 23.93 9.73
N PRO A 218 -6.11 23.88 8.82
CA PRO A 218 -5.91 24.23 7.43
C PRO A 218 -5.51 25.71 7.28
N ASN A 219 -4.34 25.96 6.73
CA ASN A 219 -3.92 27.28 6.30
C ASN A 219 -3.96 27.36 4.77
N PHE A 220 -4.87 28.16 4.22
CA PHE A 220 -5.07 28.30 2.79
C PHE A 220 -3.94 29.08 2.09
N ASP A 221 -3.15 29.85 2.84
CA ASP A 221 -1.96 30.54 2.30
C ASP A 221 -0.88 29.53 1.88
N ASN A 222 -0.86 28.34 2.49
CA ASN A 222 0.05 27.24 2.16
C ASN A 222 -0.48 26.33 1.04
N PHE A 223 -1.66 26.64 0.48
CA PHE A 223 -2.25 25.85 -0.60
C PHE A 223 -1.51 26.06 -1.92
N SER A 224 -1.19 24.96 -2.59
CA SER A 224 -0.66 24.97 -3.95
C SER A 224 -1.28 23.88 -4.81
N TRP A 225 -1.14 23.96 -6.12
CA TRP A 225 -1.53 22.85 -7.00
C TRP A 225 -0.79 21.56 -6.69
N MET A 226 0.44 21.67 -6.20
CA MET A 226 1.24 20.53 -5.77
C MET A 226 0.65 19.84 -4.54
N THR A 227 -0.08 20.56 -3.68
CA THR A 227 -0.81 19.97 -2.55
C THR A 227 -1.83 18.93 -3.06
N ILE A 228 -2.56 19.25 -4.13
CA ILE A 228 -3.52 18.30 -4.73
C ILE A 228 -2.81 17.12 -5.37
N VAL A 229 -1.78 17.36 -6.17
CA VAL A 229 -1.03 16.30 -6.88
C VAL A 229 -0.36 15.35 -5.89
N ALA A 230 0.28 15.90 -4.86
CA ALA A 230 0.93 15.12 -3.81
C ALA A 230 -0.08 14.29 -3.00
N ALA A 231 -1.24 14.89 -2.64
CA ALA A 231 -2.30 14.18 -1.94
C ALA A 231 -2.92 13.07 -2.79
N MET A 232 -3.13 13.28 -4.09
CA MET A 232 -3.58 12.24 -5.02
C MET A 232 -2.56 11.08 -5.11
N GLY A 233 -1.28 11.39 -5.30
CA GLY A 233 -0.22 10.40 -5.35
C GLY A 233 -0.10 9.59 -4.05
N GLN A 234 -0.23 10.26 -2.90
CA GLN A 234 -0.25 9.60 -1.59
C GLN A 234 -1.44 8.65 -1.44
N MET A 235 -2.62 9.08 -1.84
CA MET A 235 -3.83 8.26 -1.76
C MET A 235 -3.74 6.99 -2.62
N PHE A 236 -3.22 7.09 -3.85
CA PHE A 236 -3.00 5.93 -4.72
C PHE A 236 -2.12 4.87 -4.05
N TYR A 237 -1.00 5.33 -3.52
CA TYR A 237 -0.04 4.46 -2.85
C TYR A 237 -0.62 3.84 -1.57
N SER A 238 -1.29 4.66 -0.75
CA SER A 238 -1.83 4.26 0.55
C SER A 238 -2.92 3.19 0.41
N LEU A 239 -3.88 3.39 -0.50
CA LEU A 239 -5.04 2.50 -0.66
C LEU A 239 -4.76 1.20 -1.43
N SER A 240 -3.52 0.91 -1.79
CA SER A 240 -3.15 -0.26 -2.60
C SER A 240 -3.92 -0.35 -3.93
N ILE A 241 -4.30 0.81 -4.50
CA ILE A 241 -5.03 0.91 -5.77
C ILE A 241 -4.09 0.60 -6.94
N ALA A 242 -4.58 -0.06 -7.95
CA ALA A 242 -3.84 -0.43 -9.16
C ALA A 242 -2.63 -1.36 -8.93
N MET A 243 -2.60 -2.07 -7.81
CA MET A 243 -1.59 -3.07 -7.46
C MET A 243 -2.12 -4.50 -7.59
N GLY A 244 -3.27 -4.72 -8.21
CA GLY A 244 -3.89 -6.04 -8.33
C GLY A 244 -4.44 -6.61 -7.01
N ILE A 245 -4.14 -5.99 -5.87
CA ILE A 245 -4.52 -6.48 -4.53
C ILE A 245 -6.04 -6.46 -4.35
N LEU A 246 -6.69 -5.34 -4.69
CA LEU A 246 -8.14 -5.19 -4.55
C LEU A 246 -8.92 -6.14 -5.46
N TYR A 247 -8.41 -6.43 -6.67
CA TYR A 247 -8.93 -7.49 -7.54
C TYR A 247 -8.82 -8.86 -6.87
N THR A 248 -7.63 -9.19 -6.37
CA THR A 248 -7.35 -10.48 -5.74
C THR A 248 -8.22 -10.69 -4.50
N TYR A 249 -8.24 -9.73 -3.57
CA TYR A 249 -9.04 -9.81 -2.36
C TYR A 249 -10.54 -9.73 -2.64
N GLY A 250 -10.95 -8.91 -3.61
CA GLY A 250 -12.32 -8.90 -4.13
C GLY A 250 -12.74 -10.26 -4.65
N SER A 251 -11.84 -11.00 -5.33
CA SER A 251 -12.13 -12.34 -5.82
C SER A 251 -12.36 -13.40 -4.71
N TYR A 252 -11.86 -13.12 -3.50
CA TYR A 252 -12.06 -13.94 -2.30
C TYR A 252 -13.28 -13.52 -1.48
N MET A 253 -13.89 -12.38 -1.82
CA MET A 253 -15.06 -11.85 -1.11
C MET A 253 -16.31 -12.69 -1.42
N LYS A 254 -17.06 -13.08 -0.38
CA LYS A 254 -18.36 -13.75 -0.53
C LYS A 254 -19.40 -12.77 -1.04
N LYS A 255 -20.45 -13.28 -1.71
CA LYS A 255 -21.50 -12.44 -2.31
C LYS A 255 -22.39 -11.72 -1.31
N ASP A 256 -22.54 -12.24 -0.10
CA ASP A 256 -23.31 -11.67 0.99
C ASP A 256 -22.58 -10.51 1.70
N VAL A 257 -21.28 -10.32 1.44
CA VAL A 257 -20.48 -9.23 2.04
C VAL A 257 -20.76 -7.92 1.30
N ASP A 258 -21.14 -6.89 2.06
CA ASP A 258 -21.44 -5.55 1.57
C ASP A 258 -20.16 -4.83 1.13
N ILE A 259 -20.02 -4.57 -0.19
CA ILE A 259 -18.85 -3.87 -0.77
C ILE A 259 -18.80 -2.44 -0.28
N GLU A 260 -19.91 -1.69 -0.31
CA GLU A 260 -19.90 -0.27 0.05
C GLU A 260 -19.50 -0.06 1.51
N GLN A 261 -20.12 -0.84 2.41
CA GLN A 261 -19.81 -0.75 3.82
C GLN A 261 -18.37 -1.20 4.11
N SER A 262 -17.88 -2.25 3.44
CA SER A 262 -16.49 -2.69 3.59
C SER A 262 -15.51 -1.63 3.09
N THR A 263 -15.78 -1.01 1.94
CA THR A 263 -14.96 0.08 1.41
C THR A 263 -14.90 1.26 2.38
N SER A 264 -16.05 1.67 2.93
CA SER A 264 -16.09 2.76 3.93
C SER A 264 -15.29 2.43 5.18
N GLN A 265 -15.28 1.18 5.62
CA GLN A 265 -14.45 0.74 6.76
C GLN A 265 -12.96 0.80 6.42
N ILE A 266 -12.56 0.40 5.20
CA ILE A 266 -11.17 0.48 4.73
C ILE A 266 -10.71 1.95 4.68
N GLU A 267 -11.54 2.85 4.11
CA GLU A 267 -11.28 4.30 4.10
C GLU A 267 -11.02 4.85 5.51
N VAL A 268 -11.87 4.47 6.47
CA VAL A 268 -11.74 4.91 7.87
C VAL A 268 -10.45 4.38 8.50
N PHE A 269 -10.11 3.10 8.30
CA PHE A 269 -8.89 2.52 8.85
C PHE A 269 -7.64 3.20 8.27
N ASP A 270 -7.55 3.35 6.95
CA ASP A 270 -6.41 3.99 6.30
C ASP A 270 -6.25 5.44 6.74
N THR A 271 -7.33 6.21 6.70
CA THR A 271 -7.34 7.61 7.11
C THR A 271 -6.98 7.79 8.58
N ALA A 272 -7.52 6.94 9.46
CA ALA A 272 -7.22 7.00 10.89
C ALA A 272 -5.73 6.74 11.16
N ILE A 273 -5.13 5.76 10.51
CA ILE A 273 -3.70 5.47 10.68
C ILE A 273 -2.83 6.56 10.05
N ALA A 274 -3.17 7.09 8.87
CA ALA A 274 -2.47 8.23 8.28
C ALA A 274 -2.52 9.47 9.21
N PHE A 275 -3.69 9.74 9.79
CA PHE A 275 -3.89 10.80 10.77
C PHE A 275 -3.06 10.59 12.04
N LEU A 276 -3.08 9.39 12.62
CA LEU A 276 -2.26 9.04 13.78
C LEU A 276 -0.77 9.13 13.45
N ALA A 277 -0.35 8.70 12.26
CA ALA A 277 1.04 8.83 11.80
C ALA A 277 1.49 10.30 11.70
N GLY A 278 0.61 11.18 11.20
CA GLY A 278 0.84 12.63 11.23
C GLY A 278 1.04 13.15 12.65
N LEU A 279 0.17 12.74 13.59
CA LEU A 279 0.29 13.10 15.02
C LEU A 279 1.48 12.45 15.72
N MET A 280 1.95 11.28 15.27
CA MET A 280 3.16 10.66 15.82
C MET A 280 4.42 11.43 15.42
N ILE A 281 4.51 11.84 14.17
CA ILE A 281 5.78 12.24 13.56
C ILE A 281 5.93 13.76 13.54
N ILE A 282 4.93 14.50 13.05
CA ILE A 282 5.05 15.95 12.90
C ILE A 282 5.28 16.66 14.24
N PRO A 283 4.49 16.42 15.30
CA PRO A 283 4.72 17.05 16.59
C PRO A 283 6.07 16.66 17.22
N ALA A 284 6.52 15.41 17.07
CA ALA A 284 7.81 14.97 17.60
C ALA A 284 8.98 15.67 16.92
N VAL A 285 8.94 15.83 15.60
CA VAL A 285 9.97 16.53 14.84
C VAL A 285 9.95 18.04 15.14
N PHE A 286 8.78 18.66 15.21
CA PHE A 286 8.62 20.07 15.59
C PHE A 286 9.19 20.34 17.00
N SER A 287 8.88 19.46 17.97
CA SER A 287 9.43 19.55 19.32
C SER A 287 10.95 19.47 19.38
N PHE A 288 11.56 18.71 18.48
CA PHE A 288 13.02 18.50 18.47
C PHE A 288 13.78 19.55 17.66
N PHE A 289 13.18 20.11 16.60
CA PHE A 289 13.82 21.06 15.68
C PHE A 289 13.19 22.46 15.73
N ASP A 290 12.70 22.88 16.90
CA ASP A 290 12.17 24.23 17.15
C ASP A 290 11.12 24.69 16.12
N GLY A 291 10.26 23.77 15.64
CA GLY A 291 9.16 24.08 14.75
C GLY A 291 9.50 24.16 13.26
N ASP A 292 10.66 23.71 12.82
CA ASP A 292 11.09 23.75 11.41
C ASP A 292 10.51 22.56 10.59
N PRO A 293 9.51 22.77 9.70
CA PRO A 293 8.94 21.71 8.89
C PRO A 293 9.89 21.16 7.82
N GLU A 294 10.94 21.89 7.43
CA GLU A 294 11.91 21.44 6.43
C GLU A 294 12.83 20.32 6.95
N LYS A 295 12.85 20.13 8.27
CA LYS A 295 13.58 19.02 8.91
C LYS A 295 12.89 17.67 8.77
N LEU A 296 11.62 17.64 8.34
CA LEU A 296 10.95 16.40 7.93
C LEU A 296 11.46 15.98 6.54
N LYS A 297 12.60 15.29 6.54
CA LYS A 297 13.23 14.80 5.32
C LYS A 297 12.36 13.76 4.60
N ALA A 298 12.48 13.70 3.28
CA ALA A 298 11.77 12.72 2.47
C ALA A 298 12.29 11.28 2.66
N GLY A 299 11.41 10.32 2.46
CA GLY A 299 11.73 8.92 2.30
C GLY A 299 12.33 8.24 3.54
N PRO A 300 13.21 7.25 3.33
CA PRO A 300 13.80 6.47 4.41
C PRO A 300 14.55 7.30 5.47
N SER A 301 15.11 8.44 5.08
CA SER A 301 15.85 9.31 5.99
C SER A 301 15.02 9.81 7.17
N LEU A 302 13.72 10.05 6.98
CA LEU A 302 12.84 10.42 8.09
C LEU A 302 12.78 9.30 9.14
N MET A 303 12.55 8.08 8.71
CA MET A 303 12.33 6.95 9.62
C MET A 303 13.63 6.41 10.22
N PHE A 304 14.71 6.36 9.44
CA PHE A 304 15.93 5.66 9.85
C PHE A 304 17.05 6.59 10.32
N ILE A 305 16.93 7.91 10.12
CA ILE A 305 17.91 8.89 10.60
C ILE A 305 17.27 9.90 11.56
N THR A 306 16.18 10.58 11.10
CA THR A 306 15.60 11.68 11.89
C THR A 306 14.89 11.18 13.14
N LEU A 307 13.99 10.20 13.03
CA LEU A 307 13.23 9.69 14.18
C LEU A 307 14.11 9.02 15.25
N PRO A 308 15.13 8.20 14.94
CA PRO A 308 16.06 7.71 15.97
C PRO A 308 16.73 8.80 16.79
N LYS A 309 17.13 9.94 16.17
CA LYS A 309 17.66 11.10 16.89
C LYS A 309 16.63 11.73 17.82
N VAL A 310 15.41 11.91 17.31
CA VAL A 310 14.28 12.41 18.11
C VAL A 310 14.05 11.50 19.31
N PHE A 311 13.99 10.17 19.10
CA PHE A 311 13.79 9.21 20.19
C PHE A 311 14.96 9.22 21.19
N ALA A 312 16.22 9.26 20.73
CA ALA A 312 17.37 9.32 21.63
C ALA A 312 17.35 10.56 22.54
N SER A 313 16.80 11.69 22.08
CA SER A 313 16.62 12.90 22.91
C SER A 313 15.51 12.79 23.95
N MET A 314 14.64 11.77 23.85
CA MET A 314 13.50 11.59 24.74
C MET A 314 13.85 10.69 25.94
N GLY A 315 13.35 10.99 27.14
CA GLY A 315 13.67 10.21 28.36
C GLY A 315 13.29 8.73 28.31
N MET A 316 12.38 8.34 27.39
CA MET A 316 11.95 6.95 27.17
C MET A 316 12.27 6.48 25.74
N GLY A 317 13.29 7.03 25.10
CA GLY A 317 13.56 6.82 23.68
C GLY A 317 13.69 5.39 23.23
N ARG A 318 14.31 4.51 24.06
CA ARG A 318 14.38 3.06 23.78
C ARG A 318 13.01 2.42 23.68
N ILE A 319 12.13 2.69 24.65
CA ILE A 319 10.78 2.09 24.68
C ILE A 319 9.95 2.60 23.50
N ILE A 320 9.98 3.89 23.24
CA ILE A 320 9.26 4.50 22.12
C ILE A 320 9.80 3.97 20.79
N GLY A 321 11.11 3.82 20.64
CA GLY A 321 11.73 3.21 19.47
C GLY A 321 11.27 1.75 19.25
N ILE A 322 11.22 0.93 20.30
CA ILE A 322 10.67 -0.44 20.23
C ILE A 322 9.20 -0.41 19.76
N VAL A 323 8.36 0.40 20.40
CA VAL A 323 6.92 0.49 20.09
C VAL A 323 6.72 0.99 18.66
N PHE A 324 7.45 2.01 18.24
CA PHE A 324 7.37 2.58 16.90
C PHE A 324 7.83 1.57 15.83
N PHE A 325 9.02 0.99 15.95
CA PHE A 325 9.50 0.05 14.94
C PHE A 325 8.73 -1.28 14.94
N LEU A 326 8.13 -1.70 16.06
CA LEU A 326 7.17 -2.80 16.08
C LEU A 326 5.91 -2.46 15.28
N LEU A 327 5.34 -1.28 15.49
CA LEU A 327 4.20 -0.78 14.72
C LEU A 327 4.52 -0.75 13.22
N VAL A 328 5.67 -0.19 12.84
CA VAL A 328 6.11 -0.12 11.44
C VAL A 328 6.31 -1.51 10.85
N LEU A 329 6.86 -2.45 11.61
CA LEU A 329 7.05 -3.84 11.18
C LEU A 329 5.70 -4.53 10.91
N LEU A 330 4.71 -4.35 11.78
CA LEU A 330 3.37 -4.89 11.58
C LEU A 330 2.72 -4.32 10.31
N ALA A 331 2.83 -3.01 10.08
CA ALA A 331 2.34 -2.35 8.89
C ALA A 331 3.07 -2.84 7.61
N ALA A 332 4.39 -2.99 7.68
CA ALA A 332 5.17 -3.50 6.56
C ALA A 332 4.81 -4.95 6.21
N LEU A 333 4.62 -5.81 7.22
CA LEU A 333 4.27 -7.22 7.01
C LEU A 333 2.88 -7.38 6.38
N THR A 334 1.86 -6.67 6.86
CA THR A 334 0.50 -6.78 6.32
C THR A 334 0.42 -6.34 4.86
N SER A 335 1.12 -5.28 4.47
CA SER A 335 1.20 -4.83 3.08
C SER A 335 2.02 -5.79 2.21
N ALA A 336 3.17 -6.29 2.69
CA ALA A 336 4.00 -7.25 1.96
C ALA A 336 3.26 -8.57 1.68
N ILE A 337 2.50 -9.07 2.67
CA ILE A 337 1.64 -10.24 2.51
C ILE A 337 0.63 -10.03 1.38
N SER A 338 0.01 -8.86 1.31
CA SER A 338 -1.00 -8.54 0.30
C SER A 338 -0.40 -8.44 -1.11
N LEU A 339 0.78 -7.83 -1.24
CA LEU A 339 1.55 -7.77 -2.49
C LEU A 339 1.92 -9.18 -2.97
N ALA A 340 2.49 -10.01 -2.08
CA ALA A 340 2.87 -11.37 -2.41
C ALA A 340 1.66 -12.24 -2.78
N GLU A 341 0.53 -12.08 -2.08
CA GLU A 341 -0.73 -12.80 -2.39
C GLU A 341 -1.27 -12.45 -3.77
N SER A 342 -1.22 -11.17 -4.16
CA SER A 342 -1.63 -10.74 -5.50
C SER A 342 -0.79 -11.43 -6.58
N CYS A 343 0.53 -11.59 -6.35
CA CYS A 343 1.41 -12.29 -7.25
C CYS A 343 1.10 -13.80 -7.32
N VAL A 344 0.99 -14.46 -6.16
CA VAL A 344 0.69 -15.90 -6.07
C VAL A 344 -0.64 -16.23 -6.73
N SER A 345 -1.70 -15.46 -6.40
CA SER A 345 -3.02 -15.61 -6.99
C SER A 345 -3.02 -15.46 -8.50
N THR A 346 -2.20 -14.56 -9.04
CA THR A 346 -2.06 -14.38 -10.48
C THR A 346 -1.41 -15.59 -11.14
N ILE A 347 -0.38 -16.17 -10.54
CA ILE A 347 0.27 -17.42 -11.04
C ILE A 347 -0.70 -18.60 -10.96
N GLU A 348 -1.42 -18.76 -9.84
CA GLU A 348 -2.45 -19.80 -9.70
C GLU A 348 -3.49 -19.71 -10.82
N ASP A 349 -3.99 -18.49 -11.08
CA ASP A 349 -5.03 -18.25 -12.10
C ASP A 349 -4.54 -18.44 -13.54
N GLN A 350 -3.31 -18.04 -13.86
CA GLN A 350 -2.81 -18.04 -15.24
C GLN A 350 -2.14 -19.36 -15.62
N LEU A 351 -1.39 -19.97 -14.69
CA LEU A 351 -0.62 -21.19 -14.95
C LEU A 351 -1.28 -22.44 -14.35
N GLY A 352 -2.30 -22.30 -13.52
CA GLY A 352 -2.97 -23.40 -12.84
C GLY A 352 -2.05 -24.13 -11.84
N TRP A 353 -1.02 -23.47 -11.36
CA TRP A 353 -0.09 -24.06 -10.41
C TRP A 353 -0.68 -24.15 -9.00
N LYS A 354 -0.23 -25.14 -8.23
CA LYS A 354 -0.60 -25.24 -6.82
C LYS A 354 0.02 -24.08 -6.04
N ARG A 355 -0.68 -23.59 -5.03
CA ARG A 355 -0.27 -22.48 -4.16
C ARG A 355 1.18 -22.57 -3.68
N ASN A 356 1.59 -23.74 -3.18
CA ASN A 356 2.96 -23.95 -2.69
C ASN A 356 4.01 -23.70 -3.76
N ILE A 357 3.76 -24.17 -5.01
CA ILE A 357 4.69 -23.96 -6.12
C ILE A 357 4.72 -22.48 -6.51
N ALA A 358 3.54 -21.86 -6.64
CA ALA A 358 3.43 -20.44 -6.95
C ALA A 358 4.14 -19.57 -5.89
N SER A 359 3.97 -19.89 -4.60
CA SER A 359 4.62 -19.17 -3.50
C SER A 359 6.15 -19.30 -3.53
N VAL A 360 6.68 -20.50 -3.83
CA VAL A 360 8.13 -20.71 -3.97
C VAL A 360 8.69 -19.92 -5.14
N VAL A 361 8.01 -19.92 -6.28
CA VAL A 361 8.45 -19.17 -7.47
C VAL A 361 8.44 -17.66 -7.20
N ILE A 362 7.38 -17.14 -6.58
CA ILE A 362 7.34 -15.73 -6.14
C ILE A 362 8.45 -15.46 -5.14
N GLY A 363 8.71 -16.35 -4.18
CA GLY A 363 9.83 -16.23 -3.25
C GLY A 363 11.18 -16.09 -3.96
N ILE A 364 11.43 -16.91 -4.99
CA ILE A 364 12.65 -16.82 -5.79
C ILE A 364 12.75 -15.48 -6.51
N ILE A 365 11.66 -15.00 -7.11
CA ILE A 365 11.60 -13.68 -7.77
C ILE A 365 11.89 -12.56 -6.77
N ILE A 366 11.28 -12.60 -5.58
CA ILE A 366 11.51 -11.62 -4.51
C ILE A 366 12.99 -11.62 -4.11
N VAL A 367 13.58 -12.78 -3.89
CA VAL A 367 14.99 -12.89 -3.50
C VAL A 367 15.89 -12.33 -4.57
N ILE A 368 15.73 -12.74 -5.83
CA ILE A 368 16.60 -12.27 -6.92
C ILE A 368 16.51 -10.75 -7.12
N LEU A 369 15.30 -10.22 -7.32
CA LEU A 369 15.11 -8.78 -7.56
C LEU A 369 15.37 -7.94 -6.30
N GLY A 370 15.05 -8.47 -5.13
CA GLY A 370 15.30 -7.81 -3.85
C GLY A 370 16.80 -7.73 -3.54
N SER A 371 17.58 -8.77 -3.83
CA SER A 371 19.05 -8.72 -3.67
C SER A 371 19.67 -7.63 -4.54
N PHE A 372 19.23 -7.45 -5.80
CA PHE A 372 19.68 -6.31 -6.60
C PHE A 372 19.34 -4.98 -5.95
N SER A 373 18.16 -4.83 -5.37
CA SER A 373 17.75 -3.61 -4.66
C SER A 373 18.51 -3.42 -3.34
N ALA A 374 18.74 -4.49 -2.58
CA ALA A 374 19.46 -4.46 -1.32
C ALA A 374 20.94 -4.09 -1.49
N LEU A 375 21.59 -4.64 -2.51
CA LEU A 375 22.99 -4.38 -2.84
C LEU A 375 23.19 -3.07 -3.62
N GLY A 376 22.12 -2.46 -4.11
CA GLY A 376 22.15 -1.24 -4.93
C GLY A 376 22.68 0.01 -4.22
N PHE A 377 22.75 -0.01 -2.89
CA PHE A 377 23.37 1.09 -2.09
C PHE A 377 24.83 0.83 -1.72
N GLY A 378 25.36 -0.35 -2.00
CA GLY A 378 26.72 -0.76 -1.65
C GLY A 378 27.46 -1.37 -2.83
N MET A 379 27.48 -2.70 -2.95
CA MET A 379 28.26 -3.41 -3.96
C MET A 379 27.83 -3.08 -5.42
N LEU A 380 26.59 -2.68 -5.63
CA LEU A 380 26.00 -2.36 -6.94
C LEU A 380 25.64 -0.86 -7.07
N ASP A 381 26.22 0.03 -6.26
CA ASP A 381 25.95 1.47 -6.30
C ASP A 381 26.34 2.13 -7.63
N PHE A 382 27.28 1.51 -8.37
CA PHE A 382 27.64 1.91 -9.72
C PHE A 382 26.54 1.66 -10.76
N VAL A 383 25.55 0.83 -10.45
CA VAL A 383 24.39 0.56 -11.31
C VAL A 383 23.32 1.61 -11.02
N GLN A 384 23.36 2.69 -11.79
CA GLN A 384 22.33 3.73 -11.71
C GLN A 384 21.50 3.77 -12.98
N ILE A 385 20.19 3.71 -12.83
CA ILE A 385 19.23 3.77 -13.94
C ILE A 385 18.52 5.13 -13.89
N LEU A 386 18.68 5.94 -14.91
CA LEU A 386 18.19 7.34 -14.94
C LEU A 386 18.73 8.19 -13.76
N GLY A 387 19.93 7.88 -13.25
CA GLY A 387 20.50 8.56 -12.09
C GLY A 387 19.90 8.15 -10.73
N MET A 388 19.11 7.08 -10.69
CA MET A 388 18.47 6.53 -9.50
C MET A 388 19.13 5.21 -9.08
N SER A 389 19.12 4.91 -7.78
CA SER A 389 19.46 3.57 -7.29
C SER A 389 18.48 2.53 -7.87
N ILE A 390 18.86 1.25 -7.83
CA ILE A 390 17.97 0.16 -8.31
C ILE A 390 16.63 0.17 -7.57
N LEU A 391 16.65 0.39 -6.25
CA LEU A 391 15.43 0.48 -5.44
C LEU A 391 14.55 1.67 -5.87
N ASP A 392 15.15 2.86 -5.96
CA ASP A 392 14.43 4.07 -6.34
C ASP A 392 13.87 3.98 -7.77
N PHE A 393 14.59 3.32 -8.68
CA PHE A 393 14.11 3.08 -10.03
C PHE A 393 12.88 2.17 -10.05
N PHE A 394 12.86 1.07 -9.26
CA PHE A 394 11.69 0.21 -9.16
C PHE A 394 10.49 0.96 -8.54
N ASP A 395 10.75 1.77 -7.51
CA ASP A 395 9.71 2.60 -6.89
C ASP A 395 9.13 3.61 -7.90
N PHE A 396 9.99 4.33 -8.62
CA PHE A 396 9.57 5.25 -9.68
C PHE A 396 8.78 4.54 -10.78
N LEU A 397 9.29 3.44 -11.32
CA LEU A 397 8.66 2.70 -12.40
C LEU A 397 7.26 2.23 -12.03
N THR A 398 7.11 1.67 -10.83
CA THR A 398 5.82 1.14 -10.37
C THR A 398 4.86 2.24 -9.95
N ASN A 399 5.26 3.15 -9.06
CA ASN A 399 4.36 4.12 -8.48
C ASN A 399 4.06 5.31 -9.40
N SER A 400 5.08 5.79 -10.11
CA SER A 400 4.93 7.01 -10.93
C SER A 400 4.42 6.75 -12.34
N LEU A 401 4.68 5.56 -12.92
CA LEU A 401 4.29 5.24 -14.29
C LEU A 401 3.25 4.13 -14.36
N MET A 402 3.53 2.95 -13.80
CA MET A 402 2.69 1.78 -14.03
C MET A 402 1.35 1.86 -13.30
N MET A 403 1.31 2.33 -12.05
CA MET A 403 0.05 2.42 -11.28
C MET A 403 -0.98 3.37 -11.92
N PRO A 404 -0.64 4.59 -12.36
CA PRO A 404 -1.58 5.43 -13.10
C PRO A 404 -2.08 4.76 -14.39
N ILE A 405 -1.21 4.08 -15.14
CA ILE A 405 -1.61 3.35 -16.37
C ILE A 405 -2.57 2.21 -16.02
N ALA A 406 -2.30 1.45 -14.97
CA ALA A 406 -3.16 0.37 -14.50
C ALA A 406 -4.54 0.88 -14.05
N ALA A 407 -4.59 1.96 -13.25
CA ALA A 407 -5.83 2.59 -12.84
C ALA A 407 -6.64 3.13 -14.01
N LEU A 408 -5.97 3.78 -14.98
CA LEU A 408 -6.64 4.25 -16.20
C LEU A 408 -7.22 3.10 -17.00
N SER A 409 -6.49 1.97 -17.12
CA SER A 409 -6.98 0.76 -17.79
C SER A 409 -8.22 0.19 -17.10
N THR A 410 -8.27 0.24 -15.76
CA THR A 410 -9.44 -0.15 -14.96
C THR A 410 -10.65 0.77 -15.24
N CYS A 411 -10.44 2.09 -15.27
CA CYS A 411 -11.50 3.04 -15.62
C CYS A 411 -12.04 2.78 -17.04
N ILE A 412 -11.16 2.60 -18.01
CA ILE A 412 -11.53 2.30 -19.40
C ILE A 412 -12.32 0.98 -19.47
N LEU A 413 -11.86 -0.06 -18.79
CA LEU A 413 -12.55 -1.34 -18.74
C LEU A 413 -13.98 -1.19 -18.22
N ILE A 414 -14.16 -0.46 -17.11
CA ILE A 414 -15.49 -0.28 -16.49
C ILE A 414 -16.40 0.57 -17.37
N VAL A 415 -15.92 1.71 -17.86
CA VAL A 415 -16.77 2.70 -18.55
C VAL A 415 -17.18 2.22 -19.93
N TYR A 416 -16.29 1.60 -20.69
CA TYR A 416 -16.49 1.32 -22.11
C TYR A 416 -16.78 -0.17 -22.42
N VAL A 417 -16.47 -1.09 -21.50
CA VAL A 417 -16.57 -2.53 -21.77
C VAL A 417 -17.56 -3.22 -20.84
N VAL A 418 -17.33 -3.14 -19.52
CA VAL A 418 -18.18 -3.81 -18.52
C VAL A 418 -19.53 -3.11 -18.42
N GLY A 419 -19.52 -1.79 -18.45
CA GLY A 419 -20.67 -0.94 -18.16
C GLY A 419 -20.75 -0.59 -16.66
N VAL A 420 -20.89 0.72 -16.38
CA VAL A 420 -20.96 1.22 -14.99
C VAL A 420 -22.17 0.64 -14.24
N ASP A 421 -23.29 0.40 -14.95
CA ASP A 421 -24.50 -0.15 -14.35
C ASP A 421 -24.30 -1.60 -13.86
N LYS A 422 -23.50 -2.41 -14.55
CA LYS A 422 -23.17 -3.78 -14.13
C LYS A 422 -22.34 -3.80 -12.83
N ILE A 423 -21.46 -2.83 -12.64
CA ILE A 423 -20.74 -2.66 -11.36
C ILE A 423 -21.73 -2.29 -10.26
N VAL A 424 -22.64 -1.37 -10.56
CA VAL A 424 -23.70 -0.96 -9.61
C VAL A 424 -24.57 -2.16 -9.22
N GLU A 425 -25.03 -2.95 -10.20
CA GLU A 425 -25.80 -4.17 -9.95
C GLU A 425 -25.07 -5.15 -9.05
N GLU A 426 -23.78 -5.39 -9.29
CA GLU A 426 -22.98 -6.29 -8.46
C GLU A 426 -22.83 -5.74 -7.03
N VAL A 427 -22.65 -4.43 -6.82
CA VAL A 427 -22.63 -3.83 -5.48
C VAL A 427 -24.00 -4.00 -4.80
N GLU A 428 -25.08 -3.77 -5.54
CA GLU A 428 -26.46 -3.85 -5.04
C GLU A 428 -26.93 -5.29 -4.75
N THR A 429 -26.15 -6.33 -5.11
CA THR A 429 -26.47 -7.73 -4.74
C THR A 429 -26.44 -7.98 -3.23
N SER A 430 -25.62 -7.24 -2.49
CA SER A 430 -25.44 -7.43 -1.05
C SER A 430 -26.05 -6.32 -0.21
N SER A 431 -26.25 -5.12 -0.75
CA SER A 431 -26.79 -3.97 -0.01
C SER A 431 -27.16 -2.80 -0.93
N LYS A 432 -27.87 -1.81 -0.39
CA LYS A 432 -28.19 -0.58 -1.12
C LYS A 432 -26.95 0.29 -1.34
N PHE A 433 -26.65 0.64 -2.59
CA PHE A 433 -25.52 1.48 -2.98
C PHE A 433 -25.82 2.97 -2.72
N LYS A 434 -25.47 3.48 -1.53
CA LYS A 434 -25.81 4.84 -1.09
C LYS A 434 -25.07 5.93 -1.85
N ARG A 435 -23.77 5.72 -2.11
CA ARG A 435 -22.89 6.67 -2.84
C ARG A 435 -22.90 6.43 -4.37
N LYS A 436 -23.90 5.79 -4.92
CA LYS A 436 -24.06 5.46 -6.37
C LYS A 436 -23.87 6.66 -7.30
N GLY A 437 -24.42 7.83 -6.94
CA GLY A 437 -24.30 9.05 -7.75
C GLY A 437 -22.85 9.54 -7.84
N ILE A 438 -22.14 9.57 -6.71
CA ILE A 438 -20.72 9.92 -6.63
C ILE A 438 -19.91 8.93 -7.47
N TYR A 439 -20.15 7.62 -7.28
CA TYR A 439 -19.47 6.58 -8.03
C TYR A 439 -19.58 6.78 -9.54
N LYS A 440 -20.82 6.91 -10.07
CA LYS A 440 -21.08 7.08 -11.51
C LYS A 440 -20.42 8.33 -12.10
N PHE A 441 -20.45 9.43 -11.39
CA PHE A 441 -19.85 10.69 -11.86
C PHE A 441 -18.31 10.61 -11.87
N PHE A 442 -17.74 10.15 -10.77
CA PHE A 442 -16.28 10.11 -10.63
C PHE A 442 -15.64 9.10 -11.58
N ILE A 443 -16.16 7.85 -11.68
CA ILE A 443 -15.56 6.82 -12.54
C ILE A 443 -15.57 7.21 -14.02
N LYS A 444 -16.63 7.92 -14.45
CA LYS A 444 -16.81 8.32 -15.85
C LYS A 444 -15.96 9.52 -16.27
N TYR A 445 -15.83 10.51 -15.39
CA TYR A 445 -15.31 11.82 -15.78
C TYR A 445 -14.07 12.20 -14.98
N LEU A 446 -14.17 12.23 -13.65
CA LEU A 446 -13.13 12.84 -12.84
C LEU A 446 -11.94 11.90 -12.59
N ALA A 447 -12.18 10.61 -12.35
CA ALA A 447 -11.11 9.67 -12.10
C ALA A 447 -10.11 9.55 -13.26
N PRO A 448 -10.52 9.40 -14.54
CA PRO A 448 -9.59 9.39 -15.66
C PRO A 448 -8.77 10.68 -15.77
N ILE A 449 -9.39 11.86 -15.52
CA ILE A 449 -8.70 13.15 -15.58
C ILE A 449 -7.65 13.24 -14.47
N CYS A 450 -8.02 12.91 -13.23
CA CYS A 450 -7.08 12.92 -12.10
C CYS A 450 -5.89 11.98 -12.33
N ILE A 451 -6.14 10.77 -12.85
CA ILE A 451 -5.09 9.80 -13.16
C ILE A 451 -4.14 10.35 -14.23
N LEU A 452 -4.66 10.99 -15.28
CA LEU A 452 -3.84 11.61 -16.32
C LEU A 452 -2.99 12.74 -15.74
N VAL A 453 -3.55 13.56 -14.84
CA VAL A 453 -2.78 14.62 -14.15
C VAL A 453 -1.63 14.02 -13.35
N ILE A 454 -1.88 12.94 -12.58
CA ILE A 454 -0.83 12.25 -11.82
C ILE A 454 0.26 11.75 -12.79
N LEU A 455 -0.12 11.05 -13.85
CA LEU A 455 0.82 10.47 -14.82
C LEU A 455 1.69 11.56 -15.47
N VAL A 456 1.08 12.63 -15.95
CA VAL A 456 1.80 13.75 -16.59
C VAL A 456 2.72 14.45 -15.61
N SER A 457 2.25 14.71 -14.37
CA SER A 457 3.06 15.32 -13.32
C SER A 457 4.25 14.45 -12.93
N SER A 458 4.05 13.14 -12.80
CA SER A 458 5.12 12.18 -12.49
C SER A 458 6.19 12.15 -13.59
N ILE A 459 5.78 12.12 -14.85
CA ILE A 459 6.70 12.19 -16.00
C ILE A 459 7.46 13.52 -16.00
N ALA A 460 6.75 14.64 -15.82
CA ALA A 460 7.36 15.98 -15.82
C ALA A 460 8.39 16.13 -14.69
N SER A 461 8.16 15.51 -13.54
CA SER A 461 9.12 15.49 -12.41
C SER A 461 10.44 14.80 -12.78
N VAL A 462 10.38 13.66 -13.47
CA VAL A 462 11.61 12.93 -13.89
C VAL A 462 12.45 13.74 -14.86
N PHE A 463 11.82 14.51 -15.73
CA PHE A 463 12.54 15.42 -16.64
C PHE A 463 12.94 16.75 -16.00
N GLY A 464 12.76 16.93 -14.68
CA GLY A 464 13.11 18.15 -13.96
C GLY A 464 12.26 19.36 -14.33
N LEU A 465 11.10 19.16 -14.97
CA LEU A 465 10.18 20.24 -15.34
C LEU A 465 9.34 20.69 -14.15
N ILE A 466 9.18 19.84 -13.17
CA ILE A 466 8.46 20.10 -11.91
C ILE A 466 9.26 19.42 -10.78
N ASN A 467 9.48 20.14 -9.66
CA ASN A 467 10.10 19.57 -8.46
C ASN A 467 9.01 19.10 -7.49
N PHE A 468 8.98 17.79 -7.21
CA PHE A 468 8.14 17.20 -6.18
C PHE A 468 8.77 17.29 -4.79
#